data_f5a59a4f3c42c301345ed105313d4364
#
_entry.id   f5a59a4f3c42c301345ed105313d4364
#
_cell.length_a   1.000
_cell.length_b   1.000
_cell.length_c   1.000
_cell.angle_alpha   90.00
_cell.angle_beta   90.00
_cell.angle_gamma   90.00
#
_symmetry.space_group_name_H-M   'P 1'
#
loop_
_entity.id
_entity.type
_entity.pdbx_description
1 polymer ?
#
loop_
_entity_poly.entity_id
_entity_poly.type
_entity_poly.pdbx_seq_one_letter_code
_entity_poly.pdbx_strand_id
1 'polypeptide(L)'
;MNTTILSEDKRDALQEIVNIGMGAAGASLAEVLGAFVELAVPRIDVVDRRRVPLLLDTGAWSDGEIEAVRQPFFGGIIGESLMLFDGAEPARLADLLGHAAAPTVEEQQELLLDLANVVIGACVGGIAEPLEEVVSFAPPSRLGGRPDASAFVVGDPEQGREALVINVDFKLEERRFRGRVLVFLSEPSLVRIDDAIHRFLNALAS
;
A
#
# COMPACT_ATOMS: atom_id res chain seq x y z
N MET A 1 -4.25 -29.29 6.75
CA MET A 1 -3.68 -29.10 5.41
C MET A 1 -3.32 -27.63 5.32
N ASN A 2 -2.02 -27.31 5.31
CA ASN A 2 -1.58 -25.93 5.01
C ASN A 2 -1.82 -25.72 3.51
N THR A 3 -2.92 -25.13 3.18
CA THR A 3 -3.14 -24.63 1.81
C THR A 3 -2.33 -23.33 1.72
N THR A 4 -1.10 -23.42 1.23
CA THR A 4 -0.34 -22.23 0.86
C THR A 4 -1.12 -21.54 -0.26
N ILE A 5 -1.65 -20.36 -0.01
CA ILE A 5 -2.54 -19.62 -0.94
C ILE A 5 -1.84 -19.41 -2.29
N LEU A 6 -0.51 -19.20 -2.28
CA LEU A 6 0.31 -19.12 -3.47
C LEU A 6 1.51 -20.05 -3.37
N SER A 7 1.79 -20.82 -4.43
CA SER A 7 3.04 -21.55 -4.54
C SER A 7 4.23 -20.59 -4.64
N GLU A 8 5.45 -21.07 -4.41
CA GLU A 8 6.66 -20.26 -4.51
C GLU A 8 6.80 -19.64 -5.90
N ASP A 9 6.63 -20.42 -6.96
CA ASP A 9 6.69 -19.93 -8.36
C ASP A 9 5.67 -18.82 -8.63
N LYS A 10 4.46 -18.95 -8.09
CA LYS A 10 3.42 -17.93 -8.27
C LYS A 10 3.71 -16.66 -7.48
N ARG A 11 4.32 -16.80 -6.30
CA ARG A 11 4.74 -15.64 -5.51
C ARG A 11 5.86 -14.89 -6.21
N ASP A 12 6.82 -15.61 -6.81
CA ASP A 12 7.91 -15.00 -7.57
C ASP A 12 7.38 -14.29 -8.83
N ALA A 13 6.43 -14.91 -9.54
CA ALA A 13 5.78 -14.27 -10.68
C ALA A 13 4.99 -13.02 -10.26
N LEU A 14 4.25 -13.07 -9.15
CA LEU A 14 3.55 -11.91 -8.62
C LEU A 14 4.54 -10.81 -8.20
N GLN A 15 5.66 -11.19 -7.58
CA GLN A 15 6.72 -10.24 -7.21
C GLN A 15 7.25 -9.49 -8.43
N GLU A 16 7.47 -10.17 -9.55
CA GLU A 16 7.92 -9.54 -10.79
C GLU A 16 6.86 -8.63 -11.41
N ILE A 17 5.60 -9.09 -11.46
CA ILE A 17 4.46 -8.30 -11.95
C ILE A 17 4.33 -7.00 -11.14
N VAL A 18 4.33 -7.12 -9.81
CA VAL A 18 4.20 -5.97 -8.91
C VAL A 18 5.41 -5.03 -9.04
N ASN A 19 6.60 -5.56 -9.22
CA ASN A 19 7.82 -4.77 -9.41
C ASN A 19 7.77 -3.92 -10.69
N ILE A 20 7.29 -4.49 -11.79
CA ILE A 20 7.07 -3.77 -13.06
C ILE A 20 6.06 -2.64 -12.84
N GLY A 21 4.92 -2.94 -12.22
CA GLY A 21 3.88 -1.95 -11.94
C GLY A 21 4.35 -0.84 -11.00
N MET A 22 5.18 -1.14 -10.01
CA MET A 22 5.74 -0.13 -9.11
C MET A 22 6.71 0.81 -9.84
N GLY A 23 7.43 0.35 -10.84
CA GLY A 23 8.26 1.21 -11.68
C GLY A 23 7.42 2.29 -12.39
N ALA A 24 6.30 1.90 -13.01
CA ALA A 24 5.36 2.83 -13.63
C ALA A 24 4.68 3.76 -12.61
N ALA A 25 4.28 3.21 -11.45
CA ALA A 25 3.69 3.97 -10.36
C ALA A 25 4.62 5.06 -9.83
N GLY A 26 5.91 4.76 -9.66
CA GLY A 26 6.92 5.73 -9.23
C GLY A 26 7.08 6.90 -10.19
N ALA A 27 7.09 6.64 -11.50
CA ALA A 27 7.15 7.68 -12.53
C ALA A 27 5.90 8.56 -12.50
N SER A 28 4.71 7.96 -12.42
CA SER A 28 3.44 8.68 -12.34
C SER A 28 3.35 9.54 -11.07
N LEU A 29 3.78 9.01 -9.93
CA LEU A 29 3.82 9.75 -8.66
C LEU A 29 4.76 10.95 -8.74
N ALA A 30 5.95 10.80 -9.33
CA ALA A 30 6.90 11.90 -9.49
C ALA A 30 6.30 13.04 -10.33
N GLU A 31 5.55 12.70 -11.38
CA GLU A 31 4.86 13.69 -12.22
C GLU A 31 3.76 14.42 -11.45
N VAL A 32 2.88 13.66 -10.74
CA VAL A 32 1.74 14.24 -10.00
C VAL A 32 2.20 15.10 -8.83
N LEU A 33 3.22 14.65 -8.10
CA LEU A 33 3.71 15.36 -6.91
C LEU A 33 4.71 16.47 -7.26
N GLY A 34 5.22 16.53 -8.49
CA GLY A 34 6.28 17.46 -8.88
C GLY A 34 7.57 17.28 -8.09
N ALA A 35 7.79 16.09 -7.53
CA ALA A 35 8.87 15.76 -6.62
C ALA A 35 9.50 14.43 -7.00
N PHE A 36 10.78 14.23 -6.70
CA PHE A 36 11.42 12.93 -6.89
C PHE A 36 10.85 11.90 -5.91
N VAL A 37 10.37 10.77 -6.45
CA VAL A 37 9.79 9.67 -5.69
C VAL A 37 10.62 8.41 -5.87
N GLU A 38 11.07 7.85 -4.78
CA GLU A 38 11.74 6.55 -4.74
C GLU A 38 10.77 5.52 -4.13
N LEU A 39 10.38 4.51 -4.90
CA LEU A 39 9.65 3.34 -4.40
C LEU A 39 10.66 2.20 -4.23
N ALA A 40 10.68 1.58 -3.06
CA ALA A 40 11.48 0.39 -2.83
C ALA A 40 10.85 -0.81 -3.54
N VAL A 41 11.67 -1.82 -3.84
CA VAL A 41 11.18 -3.11 -4.34
C VAL A 41 10.13 -3.65 -3.36
N PRO A 42 8.90 -3.90 -3.83
CA PRO A 42 7.83 -4.39 -2.96
C PRO A 42 8.16 -5.76 -2.39
N ARG A 43 7.69 -6.02 -1.17
CA ARG A 43 7.76 -7.34 -0.55
C ARG A 43 6.37 -7.93 -0.42
N ILE A 44 6.23 -9.18 -0.80
CA ILE A 44 4.97 -9.90 -0.80
C ILE A 44 5.02 -11.00 0.26
N ASP A 45 4.12 -10.91 1.23
CA ASP A 45 3.99 -11.86 2.32
C ASP A 45 2.56 -12.38 2.43
N VAL A 46 2.43 -13.68 2.72
CA VAL A 46 1.15 -14.28 3.14
C VAL A 46 1.16 -14.38 4.64
N VAL A 47 0.26 -13.67 5.29
CA VAL A 47 0.23 -13.56 6.75
C VAL A 47 -1.12 -13.98 7.33
N ASP A 48 -1.12 -14.59 8.50
CA ASP A 48 -2.35 -14.71 9.32
C ASP A 48 -2.81 -13.29 9.69
N ARG A 49 -4.06 -12.95 9.38
CA ARG A 49 -4.66 -11.62 9.64
C ARG A 49 -4.46 -11.15 11.08
N ARG A 50 -4.43 -12.09 12.04
CA ARG A 50 -4.18 -11.78 13.46
C ARG A 50 -2.75 -11.31 13.74
N ARG A 51 -1.82 -11.53 12.79
CA ARG A 51 -0.42 -11.10 12.88
C ARG A 51 -0.15 -9.77 12.16
N VAL A 52 -1.12 -9.24 11.42
CA VAL A 52 -1.00 -7.92 10.77
C VAL A 52 -0.54 -6.82 11.73
N PRO A 53 -1.04 -6.74 12.97
CA PRO A 53 -0.56 -5.76 13.94
C PRO A 53 0.94 -5.83 14.21
N LEU A 54 1.52 -7.04 14.15
CA LEU A 54 2.96 -7.23 14.32
C LEU A 54 3.78 -6.70 13.13
N LEU A 55 3.17 -6.57 11.96
CA LEU A 55 3.83 -5.98 10.78
C LEU A 55 3.97 -4.45 10.91
N LEU A 56 3.17 -3.85 11.77
CA LEU A 56 3.19 -2.42 12.05
C LEU A 56 4.28 -2.05 13.06
N ASP A 57 4.71 -3.03 13.88
CA ASP A 57 5.71 -2.88 14.95
C ASP A 57 7.15 -3.15 14.45
N THR A 58 7.46 -2.88 13.20
CA THR A 58 8.72 -3.29 12.56
C THR A 58 9.94 -2.48 12.96
N GLY A 59 9.91 -1.69 14.03
CA GLY A 59 11.10 -0.95 14.54
C GLY A 59 11.71 0.07 13.57
N ALA A 60 11.08 0.27 12.40
CA ALA A 60 11.54 1.18 11.35
C ALA A 60 11.14 2.64 11.62
N TRP A 61 10.26 2.83 12.58
CA TRP A 61 9.74 4.14 12.99
C TRP A 61 10.48 4.59 14.23
N SER A 62 10.87 5.86 14.27
CA SER A 62 11.38 6.48 15.49
C SER A 62 10.35 6.31 16.61
N ASP A 63 10.78 6.39 17.89
CA ASP A 63 9.91 6.24 19.08
C ASP A 63 8.69 7.21 19.13
N GLY A 64 8.37 7.84 17.99
CA GLY A 64 7.26 8.74 17.76
C GLY A 64 5.92 8.05 17.53
N GLU A 65 4.87 8.85 17.52
CA GLU A 65 3.53 8.41 17.12
C GLU A 65 3.53 8.06 15.63
N ILE A 66 2.97 6.90 15.30
CA ILE A 66 2.73 6.50 13.91
C ILE A 66 1.37 7.08 13.51
N GLU A 67 1.36 7.81 12.42
CA GLU A 67 0.12 8.22 11.75
C GLU A 67 -0.23 7.19 10.67
N ALA A 68 -1.51 6.91 10.51
CA ALA A 68 -1.99 5.97 9.51
C ALA A 68 -3.19 6.51 8.74
N VAL A 69 -3.17 6.31 7.45
CA VAL A 69 -4.31 6.55 6.55
C VAL A 69 -4.75 5.22 5.96
N ARG A 70 -6.02 4.94 6.07
CA ARG A 70 -6.69 3.77 5.54
C ARG A 70 -7.45 4.14 4.29
N GLN A 71 -7.35 3.33 3.24
CA GLN A 71 -8.14 3.49 2.02
C GLN A 71 -8.57 2.14 1.46
N PRO A 72 -9.86 1.80 1.52
CA PRO A 72 -10.41 0.62 0.88
C PRO A 72 -10.44 0.77 -0.65
N PHE A 73 -10.31 -0.35 -1.37
CA PHE A 73 -10.48 -0.41 -2.81
C PHE A 73 -11.31 -1.63 -3.21
N PHE A 74 -11.96 -1.54 -4.35
CA PHE A 74 -12.88 -2.55 -4.84
C PHE A 74 -12.91 -2.58 -6.37
N GLY A 75 -13.49 -3.64 -6.95
CA GLY A 75 -13.54 -3.85 -8.39
C GLY A 75 -13.06 -5.24 -8.76
N GLY A 76 -12.15 -5.33 -9.70
CA GLY A 76 -11.53 -6.59 -10.11
C GLY A 76 -10.78 -7.27 -8.98
N ILE A 77 -10.04 -6.51 -8.20
CA ILE A 77 -9.50 -6.92 -6.90
C ILE A 77 -10.10 -6.06 -5.79
N ILE A 78 -10.27 -6.67 -4.62
CA ILE A 78 -10.89 -6.05 -3.45
C ILE A 78 -9.90 -6.13 -2.30
N GLY A 79 -9.75 -5.03 -1.59
CA GLY A 79 -8.84 -4.99 -0.47
C GLY A 79 -8.86 -3.67 0.26
N GLU A 80 -7.81 -3.46 1.02
CA GLU A 80 -7.59 -2.27 1.81
C GLU A 80 -6.12 -1.90 1.83
N SER A 81 -5.83 -0.63 1.74
CA SER A 81 -4.48 -0.12 1.86
C SER A 81 -4.33 0.70 3.13
N LEU A 82 -3.18 0.56 3.75
CA LEU A 82 -2.74 1.41 4.85
C LEU A 82 -1.47 2.14 4.44
N MET A 83 -1.49 3.45 4.52
CA MET A 83 -0.29 4.27 4.42
C MET A 83 0.15 4.66 5.83
N LEU A 84 1.37 4.32 6.16
CA LEU A 84 1.99 4.58 7.46
C LEU A 84 3.11 5.59 7.31
N PHE A 85 3.25 6.51 8.26
CA PHE A 85 4.32 7.50 8.32
C PHE A 85 4.58 7.95 9.76
N ASP A 86 5.76 8.53 9.98
CA ASP A 86 6.16 9.08 11.28
C ASP A 86 5.28 10.32 11.61
N GLY A 87 4.82 10.45 12.82
CA GLY A 87 3.97 11.57 13.25
C GLY A 87 4.56 12.97 13.06
N ALA A 88 5.86 13.08 12.81
CA ALA A 88 6.50 14.34 12.43
C ALA A 88 6.40 14.65 10.92
N GLU A 89 5.97 13.71 10.10
CA GLU A 89 5.94 13.86 8.64
C GLU A 89 4.91 14.88 8.11
N PRO A 90 3.73 15.11 8.75
CA PRO A 90 2.80 16.14 8.27
C PRO A 90 3.41 17.54 8.12
N ALA A 91 4.19 17.95 9.10
CA ALA A 91 4.87 19.24 9.06
C ALA A 91 5.96 19.30 7.97
N ARG A 92 6.67 18.18 7.76
CA ARG A 92 7.69 18.05 6.71
C ARG A 92 7.06 18.06 5.31
N LEU A 93 5.89 17.42 5.17
CA LEU A 93 5.15 17.42 3.90
C LEU A 93 4.71 18.84 3.50
N ALA A 94 4.19 19.61 4.45
CA ALA A 94 3.78 20.98 4.20
C ALA A 94 4.97 21.87 3.75
N ASP A 95 6.13 21.73 4.39
CA ASP A 95 7.37 22.41 3.99
C ASP A 95 7.82 22.00 2.58
N LEU A 96 7.75 20.69 2.28
CA LEU A 96 8.09 20.16 0.95
C LEU A 96 7.20 20.72 -0.17
N LEU A 97 5.91 20.86 0.10
CA LEU A 97 4.93 21.39 -0.86
C LEU A 97 4.95 22.94 -0.94
N GLY A 98 5.88 23.60 -0.24
CA GLY A 98 6.11 25.04 -0.37
C GLY A 98 5.04 25.91 0.31
N HIS A 99 4.34 25.39 1.30
CA HIS A 99 3.44 26.18 2.12
C HIS A 99 4.24 27.21 2.94
N ALA A 100 4.18 28.49 2.53
CA ALA A 100 4.97 29.57 3.12
C ALA A 100 4.54 29.97 4.55
N ALA A 101 3.36 29.57 4.99
CA ALA A 101 2.86 29.73 6.34
C ALA A 101 2.77 28.35 6.99
N ALA A 102 3.07 28.25 8.30
CA ALA A 102 2.87 27.00 9.02
C ALA A 102 1.38 26.59 8.91
N PRO A 103 1.05 25.49 8.22
CA PRO A 103 -0.34 25.07 8.03
C PRO A 103 -0.97 24.72 9.37
N THR A 104 -2.27 24.94 9.48
CA THR A 104 -3.06 24.48 10.63
C THR A 104 -3.03 22.95 10.72
N VAL A 105 -3.44 22.41 11.86
CA VAL A 105 -3.54 20.96 12.05
C VAL A 105 -4.51 20.35 11.03
N GLU A 106 -5.60 21.03 10.73
CA GLU A 106 -6.60 20.60 9.75
C GLU A 106 -6.01 20.56 8.33
N GLU A 107 -5.30 21.60 7.92
CA GLU A 107 -4.64 21.64 6.61
C GLU A 107 -3.55 20.55 6.47
N GLN A 108 -2.79 20.30 7.52
CA GLN A 108 -1.82 19.20 7.53
C GLN A 108 -2.51 17.84 7.35
N GLN A 109 -3.67 17.67 7.96
CA GLN A 109 -4.46 16.44 7.84
C GLN A 109 -5.01 16.22 6.44
N GLU A 110 -5.53 17.28 5.82
CA GLU A 110 -5.98 17.24 4.42
C GLU A 110 -4.84 16.90 3.47
N LEU A 111 -3.69 17.54 3.61
CA LEU A 111 -2.50 17.24 2.81
C LEU A 111 -2.08 15.75 2.91
N LEU A 112 -2.18 15.16 4.10
CA LEU A 112 -1.87 13.75 4.28
C LEU A 112 -2.89 12.83 3.62
N LEU A 113 -4.18 13.16 3.69
CA LEU A 113 -5.22 12.38 3.01
C LEU A 113 -5.04 12.46 1.49
N ASP A 114 -4.74 13.64 0.95
CA ASP A 114 -4.48 13.83 -0.48
C ASP A 114 -3.25 13.04 -0.93
N LEU A 115 -2.14 13.15 -0.19
CA LEU A 115 -0.94 12.38 -0.49
C LEU A 115 -1.22 10.87 -0.43
N ALA A 116 -1.93 10.41 0.61
CA ALA A 116 -2.27 9.00 0.76
C ALA A 116 -3.12 8.51 -0.41
N ASN A 117 -4.11 9.30 -0.84
CA ASN A 117 -4.96 8.96 -1.98
C ASN A 117 -4.13 8.78 -3.26
N VAL A 118 -3.19 9.69 -3.52
CA VAL A 118 -2.32 9.64 -4.72
C VAL A 118 -1.34 8.47 -4.64
N VAL A 119 -0.65 8.29 -3.51
CA VAL A 119 0.35 7.22 -3.33
C VAL A 119 -0.30 5.84 -3.34
N ILE A 120 -1.39 5.66 -2.59
CA ILE A 120 -2.15 4.39 -2.56
C ILE A 120 -2.71 4.09 -3.95
N GLY A 121 -3.30 5.11 -4.61
CA GLY A 121 -3.85 4.98 -5.96
C GLY A 121 -2.80 4.48 -6.96
N ALA A 122 -1.61 5.07 -6.93
CA ALA A 122 -0.50 4.64 -7.79
C ALA A 122 0.00 3.23 -7.45
N CYS A 123 0.18 2.91 -6.17
CA CYS A 123 0.65 1.58 -5.75
C CYS A 123 -0.37 0.48 -6.10
N VAL A 124 -1.65 0.68 -5.78
CA VAL A 124 -2.69 -0.32 -6.09
C VAL A 124 -2.93 -0.39 -7.60
N GLY A 125 -2.90 0.75 -8.30
CA GLY A 125 -2.98 0.78 -9.77
C GLY A 125 -1.82 0.04 -10.42
N GLY A 126 -0.60 0.26 -9.96
CA GLY A 126 0.59 -0.45 -10.42
C GLY A 126 0.55 -1.97 -10.15
N ILE A 127 -0.22 -2.42 -9.17
CA ILE A 127 -0.47 -3.85 -8.94
C ILE A 127 -1.57 -4.35 -9.89
N ALA A 128 -2.66 -3.60 -10.05
CA ALA A 128 -3.84 -4.01 -10.78
C ALA A 128 -3.64 -4.00 -12.31
N GLU A 129 -2.95 -2.99 -12.84
CA GLU A 129 -2.75 -2.80 -14.27
C GLU A 129 -2.07 -3.97 -14.98
N PRO A 130 -0.91 -4.49 -14.50
CA PRO A 130 -0.29 -5.67 -15.12
C PRO A 130 -1.11 -6.94 -14.99
N LEU A 131 -2.04 -7.00 -14.04
CA LEU A 131 -2.98 -8.10 -13.84
C LEU A 131 -4.24 -7.94 -14.70
N GLU A 132 -4.34 -6.86 -15.48
CA GLU A 132 -5.53 -6.51 -16.29
C GLU A 132 -6.81 -6.32 -15.45
N GLU A 133 -6.63 -5.85 -14.19
CA GLU A 133 -7.74 -5.64 -13.26
C GLU A 133 -8.03 -4.14 -13.09
N VAL A 134 -9.32 -3.79 -13.03
CA VAL A 134 -9.78 -2.42 -12.80
C VAL A 134 -10.16 -2.24 -11.34
N VAL A 135 -9.67 -1.18 -10.73
CA VAL A 135 -9.95 -0.86 -9.32
C VAL A 135 -10.55 0.53 -9.16
N SER A 136 -11.40 0.66 -8.17
CA SER A 136 -11.98 1.92 -7.69
C SER A 136 -11.68 2.07 -6.21
N PHE A 137 -11.63 3.30 -5.73
CA PHE A 137 -11.23 3.61 -4.36
C PHE A 137 -12.37 4.26 -3.58
N ALA A 138 -12.53 3.87 -2.33
CA ALA A 138 -13.30 4.64 -1.36
C ALA A 138 -12.46 5.86 -0.90
N PRO A 139 -13.09 6.90 -0.32
CA PRO A 139 -12.36 8.00 0.27
C PRO A 139 -11.35 7.51 1.34
N PRO A 140 -10.15 8.10 1.41
CA PRO A 140 -9.20 7.81 2.47
C PRO A 140 -9.72 8.32 3.82
N SER A 141 -9.30 7.67 4.90
CA SER A 141 -9.65 8.05 6.26
C SER A 141 -8.45 7.92 7.20
N ARG A 142 -8.29 8.84 8.12
CA ARG A 142 -7.26 8.74 9.17
C ARG A 142 -7.66 7.71 10.22
N LEU A 143 -6.67 6.94 10.65
CA LEU A 143 -6.76 6.14 11.86
C LEU A 143 -6.01 6.92 12.94
N GLY A 144 -6.76 7.56 13.86
CA GLY A 144 -6.17 8.42 14.89
C GLY A 144 -5.38 7.61 15.93
N GLY A 145 -4.21 8.13 16.32
CA GLY A 145 -3.36 7.52 17.34
C GLY A 145 -2.62 6.27 16.85
N ARG A 146 -1.89 5.62 17.78
CA ARG A 146 -1.27 4.30 17.49
C ARG A 146 -2.40 3.32 17.18
N PRO A 147 -2.55 2.90 15.93
CA PRO A 147 -3.70 2.09 15.55
C PRO A 147 -3.68 0.81 16.35
N ASP A 148 -4.74 0.55 17.11
CA ASP A 148 -4.93 -0.73 17.77
C ASP A 148 -5.03 -1.82 16.69
N ALA A 149 -4.45 -2.97 17.00
CA ALA A 149 -4.51 -4.17 16.18
C ALA A 149 -5.89 -4.51 15.63
N SER A 150 -6.95 -4.16 16.38
CA SER A 150 -8.33 -4.35 15.99
C SER A 150 -8.81 -3.41 14.88
N ALA A 151 -8.16 -2.26 14.68
CA ALA A 151 -8.48 -1.30 13.62
C ALA A 151 -8.07 -1.82 12.22
N PHE A 152 -7.22 -2.85 12.17
CA PHE A 152 -6.68 -3.45 10.95
C PHE A 152 -7.34 -4.78 10.56
N VAL A 153 -8.56 -5.00 11.00
CA VAL A 153 -9.33 -6.14 10.51
C VAL A 153 -9.74 -5.87 9.07
N VAL A 154 -8.86 -6.21 8.15
CA VAL A 154 -9.14 -6.13 6.71
C VAL A 154 -10.18 -7.19 6.35
N GLY A 155 -11.40 -6.74 6.07
CA GLY A 155 -12.50 -7.60 5.66
C GLY A 155 -13.22 -8.33 6.81
N ASP A 156 -14.19 -9.14 6.43
CA ASP A 156 -14.98 -9.96 7.35
C ASP A 156 -14.09 -11.02 8.01
N PRO A 157 -14.05 -11.12 9.35
CA PRO A 157 -13.31 -12.17 10.05
C PRO A 157 -13.70 -13.59 9.65
N GLU A 158 -14.89 -13.77 9.06
CA GLU A 158 -15.38 -15.07 8.56
C GLU A 158 -14.86 -15.41 7.15
N GLN A 159 -14.26 -14.44 6.43
CA GLN A 159 -13.80 -14.61 5.04
C GLN A 159 -12.36 -15.14 4.89
N GLY A 160 -11.83 -15.87 5.88
CA GLY A 160 -10.54 -16.52 5.79
C GLY A 160 -9.51 -16.00 6.79
N ARG A 161 -8.50 -16.86 7.04
CA ARG A 161 -7.45 -16.62 8.05
C ARG A 161 -6.25 -15.85 7.52
N GLU A 162 -6.02 -15.91 6.22
CA GLU A 162 -4.80 -15.39 5.59
C GLU A 162 -5.10 -14.15 4.75
N ALA A 163 -4.15 -13.26 4.69
CA ALA A 163 -4.14 -12.10 3.81
C ALA A 163 -2.81 -12.06 3.05
N LEU A 164 -2.88 -11.70 1.78
CA LEU A 164 -1.70 -11.31 1.03
C LEU A 164 -1.41 -9.85 1.37
N VAL A 165 -0.19 -9.61 1.82
CA VAL A 165 0.28 -8.26 2.14
C VAL A 165 1.39 -7.88 1.18
N ILE A 166 1.21 -6.78 0.48
CA ILE A 166 2.24 -6.16 -0.35
C ILE A 166 2.73 -4.93 0.39
N ASN A 167 4.02 -4.92 0.70
CA ASN A 167 4.68 -3.89 1.48
C ASN A 167 5.57 -3.06 0.55
N VAL A 168 5.31 -1.76 0.46
CA VAL A 168 6.06 -0.81 -0.35
C VAL A 168 6.55 0.34 0.52
N ASP A 169 7.86 0.45 0.69
CA ASP A 169 8.46 1.64 1.30
C ASP A 169 8.64 2.73 0.21
N PHE A 170 8.29 3.96 0.54
CA PHE A 170 8.47 5.09 -0.36
C PHE A 170 9.16 6.26 0.32
N LYS A 171 9.84 7.10 -0.49
CA LYS A 171 10.53 8.30 -0.06
C LYS A 171 10.30 9.42 -1.07
N LEU A 172 10.09 10.61 -0.57
CA LEU A 172 10.02 11.84 -1.36
C LEU A 172 11.23 12.72 -1.08
N GLU A 173 11.76 13.36 -2.13
CA GLU A 173 12.81 14.38 -2.06
C GLU A 173 13.98 13.99 -1.13
N GLU A 174 14.82 13.06 -1.58
CA GLU A 174 16.04 12.67 -0.89
C GLU A 174 15.86 12.34 0.62
N ARG A 175 14.76 11.67 0.97
CA ARG A 175 14.39 11.25 2.33
C ARG A 175 13.80 12.35 3.21
N ARG A 176 13.39 13.50 2.66
CA ARG A 176 12.71 14.53 3.44
C ARG A 176 11.36 14.06 3.97
N PHE A 177 10.68 13.20 3.19
CA PHE A 177 9.47 12.50 3.62
C PHE A 177 9.56 11.01 3.27
N ARG A 178 9.15 10.15 4.18
CA ARG A 178 9.14 8.70 3.98
C ARG A 178 7.89 8.08 4.58
N GLY A 179 7.41 7.03 3.92
CA GLY A 179 6.26 6.28 4.39
C GLY A 179 6.31 4.85 3.91
N ARG A 180 5.30 4.11 4.31
CA ARG A 180 5.10 2.72 3.91
C ARG A 180 3.64 2.52 3.51
N VAL A 181 3.43 1.87 2.39
CA VAL A 181 2.11 1.39 1.96
C VAL A 181 2.05 -0.11 2.19
N LEU A 182 1.03 -0.54 2.92
CA LEU A 182 0.66 -1.93 3.07
C LEU A 182 -0.64 -2.15 2.28
N VAL A 183 -0.62 -3.07 1.33
CA VAL A 183 -1.80 -3.43 0.54
C VAL A 183 -2.25 -4.82 0.98
N PHE A 184 -3.45 -4.88 1.53
CA PHE A 184 -4.09 -6.12 1.98
C PHE A 184 -5.12 -6.55 0.96
N LEU A 185 -4.98 -7.76 0.45
CA LEU A 185 -5.89 -8.33 -0.52
C LEU A 185 -6.82 -9.34 0.15
N SER A 186 -8.09 -9.29 -0.22
CA SER A 186 -9.09 -10.24 0.28
C SER A 186 -8.88 -11.63 -0.33
N GLU A 187 -9.33 -12.67 0.37
CA GLU A 187 -9.22 -14.05 -0.12
C GLU A 187 -9.88 -14.25 -1.51
N PRO A 188 -11.07 -13.69 -1.82
CA PRO A 188 -11.62 -13.76 -3.17
C PRO A 188 -10.73 -13.13 -4.24
N SER A 189 -9.95 -12.09 -3.90
CA SER A 189 -9.02 -11.45 -4.82
C SER A 189 -7.82 -12.34 -5.11
N LEU A 190 -7.43 -13.21 -4.18
CA LEU A 190 -6.31 -14.14 -4.38
C LEU A 190 -6.59 -15.15 -5.51
N VAL A 191 -7.83 -15.59 -5.65
CA VAL A 191 -8.23 -16.48 -6.76
C VAL A 191 -8.07 -15.75 -8.12
N ARG A 192 -8.50 -14.49 -8.20
CA ARG A 192 -8.36 -13.69 -9.42
C ARG A 192 -6.90 -13.41 -9.76
N ILE A 193 -6.09 -13.12 -8.74
CA ILE A 193 -4.64 -12.92 -8.90
C ILE A 193 -3.98 -14.20 -9.40
N ASP A 194 -4.37 -15.34 -8.88
CA ASP A 194 -3.87 -16.65 -9.32
C ASP A 194 -4.16 -16.88 -10.81
N ASP A 195 -5.38 -16.62 -11.26
CA ASP A 195 -5.78 -16.69 -12.65
C ASP A 195 -5.00 -15.69 -13.53
N ALA A 196 -4.79 -14.47 -13.06
CA ALA A 196 -4.04 -13.45 -13.77
C ALA A 196 -2.55 -13.81 -13.92
N ILE A 197 -1.93 -14.37 -12.87
CA ILE A 197 -0.56 -14.89 -12.92
C ILE A 197 -0.45 -16.00 -13.97
N HIS A 198 -1.41 -16.92 -14.02
CA HIS A 198 -1.43 -17.96 -15.04
C HIS A 198 -1.49 -17.39 -16.45
N ARG A 199 -2.34 -16.38 -16.70
CA ARG A 199 -2.40 -15.70 -18.02
C ARG A 199 -1.06 -15.06 -18.36
N PHE A 200 -0.46 -14.34 -17.43
CA PHE A 200 0.83 -13.69 -17.59
C PHE A 200 1.95 -14.67 -17.95
N LEU A 201 2.07 -15.77 -17.20
CA LEU A 201 3.10 -16.80 -17.46
C LEU A 201 2.90 -17.48 -18.82
N ASN A 202 1.66 -17.73 -19.23
CA ASN A 202 1.37 -18.31 -20.54
C ASN A 202 1.73 -17.33 -21.68
N ALA A 203 1.52 -16.03 -21.48
CA ALA A 203 1.87 -15.01 -22.47
C ALA A 203 3.41 -14.88 -22.66
N LEU A 204 4.19 -15.10 -21.59
CA LEU A 204 5.66 -15.10 -21.67
C LEU A 204 6.24 -16.35 -22.35
N ALA A 205 5.50 -17.46 -22.38
CA ALA A 205 5.92 -18.72 -22.98
C ALA A 205 5.59 -18.85 -24.46
N SER A 206 4.85 -17.87 -25.02
CA SER A 206 4.39 -17.83 -26.42
C SER A 206 5.27 -17.01 -27.31
#